data_e585b426141b5f8bce878d45d31463ea
#
_entry.id   e585b426141b5f8bce878d45d31463ea
#
_cell.length_a   1.000
_cell.length_b   1.000
_cell.length_c   1.000
_cell.angle_alpha   90.00
_cell.angle_beta   90.00
_cell.angle_gamma   90.00
#
_symmetry.space_group_name_H-M   'P 1'
#
loop_
_entity.id
_entity.type
_entity.pdbx_description
1 polymer ?
#
loop_
_entity_poly.entity_id
_entity_poly.type
_entity_poly.pdbx_seq_one_letter_code
_entity_poly.pdbx_strand_id
1 'polypeptide(L)'
;MKNFFKKAFLALCIISIASCSDDDDTIFIPDSMTIADFVSDNADYSSLLAALQRTGLDVALNGNGTFTVFAPNNAAFTEFLDGASLDDVPDATLEQILRNHVLGTTETAADLTTGYVKNIATETNSGANISMYINTTNGVVINGESTVTTPDIMTDNGVIHAVDKVIPLPTMLTFVGLDSNFSTLATVATTTTGFNTDFETVLSAEDSNLTLLAPDNDAFADLGDISGVSAAALEQILLNHVLAGTNVSTALTTTYSNTLATYGDTMNNLSIYINTDSGVSFNGISDVSEADIVASNGVIHKVDAVITLPTVVTFATADANFSTLVSALTDLTPMTDFAAILSRTEGGNLDLINPAFTVFAPTNAAFDALTSIPDESGLTPILLHHVIGAANVRSGDLSDGLVTPGTLEGDALTVSIPGTNGAIANLTDGAGNDDIEIVAVDVQASNGVIHVINKVMVPNPLD
;
A
#
# COMPACT_ATOMS: atom_id res chain seq x y z
N MET A 1 47.82 23.19 -42.64
CA MET A 1 48.62 24.41 -43.03
C MET A 1 48.52 25.36 -41.85
N LYS A 2 49.70 25.46 -41.21
CA LYS A 2 50.35 26.72 -40.76
C LYS A 2 49.58 27.59 -39.79
N ASN A 3 49.96 27.52 -38.56
CA ASN A 3 51.11 28.17 -37.87
C ASN A 3 50.82 29.53 -37.25
N PHE A 4 51.11 29.65 -35.92
CA PHE A 4 51.91 30.65 -35.18
C PHE A 4 51.21 31.99 -34.86
N PHE A 5 51.30 32.60 -33.69
CA PHE A 5 52.41 32.95 -32.81
C PHE A 5 51.97 33.39 -31.41
N LYS A 6 52.68 32.92 -30.43
CA LYS A 6 53.05 33.47 -29.13
C LYS A 6 53.22 35.01 -29.10
N LYS A 7 52.92 35.67 -27.95
CA LYS A 7 53.89 36.52 -27.22
C LYS A 7 53.44 36.81 -25.79
N ALA A 8 54.29 36.46 -24.88
CA ALA A 8 54.31 36.88 -23.47
C ALA A 8 54.71 38.36 -23.37
N PHE A 9 54.17 39.06 -22.37
CA PHE A 9 54.77 40.30 -21.88
C PHE A 9 54.86 40.28 -20.37
N LEU A 10 56.09 40.20 -19.88
CA LEU A 10 56.56 40.32 -18.51
C LEU A 10 56.78 41.79 -18.23
N ALA A 11 56.13 42.38 -17.22
CA ALA A 11 56.53 43.69 -16.72
C ALA A 11 56.68 43.64 -15.18
N LEU A 12 57.92 43.78 -14.81
CA LEU A 12 58.48 43.95 -13.45
C LEU A 12 58.34 45.39 -13.05
N CYS A 13 57.77 45.70 -11.85
CA CYS A 13 57.98 46.98 -11.12
C CYS A 13 57.89 46.75 -9.63
N ILE A 14 58.99 46.59 -9.01
CA ILE A 14 59.70 47.47 -8.01
C ILE A 14 58.90 47.83 -6.77
N ILE A 15 59.44 47.28 -5.70
CA ILE A 15 59.18 47.44 -4.27
C ILE A 15 59.35 48.93 -3.83
N SER A 16 58.39 49.43 -3.09
CA SER A 16 58.62 50.47 -2.13
C SER A 16 58.04 50.07 -0.77
N ILE A 17 58.94 49.88 0.17
CA ILE A 17 58.67 49.61 1.58
C ILE A 17 58.24 50.97 2.23
N ALA A 18 57.06 51.01 2.84
CA ALA A 18 56.71 51.97 3.85
C ALA A 18 55.94 51.32 4.98
N SER A 19 56.56 51.11 6.04
CA SER A 19 56.33 51.03 7.47
C SER A 19 54.89 51.23 7.98
N CYS A 20 54.51 50.25 8.82
CA CYS A 20 53.71 50.24 10.04
C CYS A 20 52.48 51.13 10.14
N SER A 21 51.35 50.52 10.21
CA SER A 21 50.42 50.71 11.34
C SER A 21 49.73 49.37 11.61
N ASP A 22 49.63 49.01 12.88
CA ASP A 22 48.83 47.92 13.40
C ASP A 22 47.35 48.20 13.06
N ASP A 23 46.84 47.60 11.99
CA ASP A 23 45.44 47.41 11.79
C ASP A 23 45.18 45.94 12.03
N ASP A 24 44.50 45.62 13.13
CA ASP A 24 43.81 44.40 13.35
C ASP A 24 42.89 44.15 12.12
N ASP A 25 43.41 43.44 11.10
CA ASP A 25 42.59 42.79 10.11
C ASP A 25 41.81 41.71 10.85
N THR A 26 40.75 42.13 11.55
CA THR A 26 39.67 41.22 11.89
C THR A 26 39.15 40.68 10.57
N ILE A 27 39.56 39.45 10.24
CA ILE A 27 38.93 38.66 9.19
C ILE A 27 37.46 38.62 9.61
N PHE A 28 36.61 39.39 8.91
CA PHE A 28 35.18 39.33 9.05
C PHE A 28 34.82 37.92 8.51
N ILE A 29 34.78 36.92 9.39
CA ILE A 29 34.11 35.67 9.14
C ILE A 29 32.65 36.08 9.16
N PRO A 30 31.89 35.94 8.04
CA PRO A 30 30.44 36.14 8.08
C PRO A 30 29.90 35.31 9.22
N ASP A 31 29.11 35.90 10.09
CA ASP A 31 28.47 35.18 11.17
C ASP A 31 27.79 33.91 10.55
N SER A 32 28.28 32.76 10.93
CA SER A 32 27.72 31.46 10.61
C SER A 32 26.28 31.46 11.14
N MET A 33 25.29 31.34 10.27
CA MET A 33 23.88 31.39 10.62
C MET A 33 23.24 30.02 10.31
N THR A 34 22.89 29.28 11.36
CA THR A 34 22.11 28.04 11.24
C THR A 34 20.61 28.34 11.08
N ILE A 35 19.85 27.33 10.77
CA ILE A 35 18.36 27.41 10.75
C ILE A 35 17.84 27.86 12.12
N ALA A 36 18.39 27.32 13.21
CA ALA A 36 17.99 27.69 14.57
C ALA A 36 18.33 29.16 14.89
N ASP A 37 19.51 29.65 14.45
CA ASP A 37 19.89 31.07 14.62
C ASP A 37 18.93 31.97 13.86
N PHE A 38 18.59 31.66 12.61
CA PHE A 38 17.62 32.44 11.83
C PHE A 38 16.26 32.55 12.56
N VAL A 39 15.73 31.40 13.08
CA VAL A 39 14.45 31.38 13.79
C VAL A 39 14.53 32.19 15.10
N SER A 40 15.67 32.14 15.83
CA SER A 40 15.84 32.86 17.10
C SER A 40 16.01 34.37 16.93
N ASP A 41 16.65 34.79 15.85
CA ASP A 41 16.96 36.17 15.59
C ASP A 41 15.82 36.95 14.91
N ASN A 42 14.81 36.23 14.41
CA ASN A 42 13.69 36.82 13.70
C ASN A 42 12.39 36.78 14.51
N ALA A 43 11.93 37.93 14.96
CA ALA A 43 10.72 38.06 15.79
C ALA A 43 9.44 37.52 15.13
N ASP A 44 9.38 37.47 13.80
CA ASP A 44 8.21 36.91 13.06
C ASP A 44 8.06 35.43 13.23
N TYR A 45 9.08 34.71 13.75
CA TYR A 45 9.08 33.26 14.01
C TYR A 45 9.14 32.91 15.50
N SER A 46 8.79 33.84 16.40
CA SER A 46 8.86 33.62 17.85
C SER A 46 7.96 32.47 18.32
N SER A 47 6.82 32.21 17.66
CA SER A 47 5.95 31.03 17.95
C SER A 47 6.61 29.75 17.52
N LEU A 48 7.27 29.72 16.36
CA LEU A 48 8.06 28.57 15.90
C LEU A 48 9.23 28.26 16.84
N LEU A 49 9.95 29.32 17.27
CA LEU A 49 11.03 29.19 18.25
C LEU A 49 10.54 28.55 19.56
N ALA A 50 9.42 29.04 20.11
CA ALA A 50 8.85 28.50 21.33
C ALA A 50 8.46 26.99 21.16
N ALA A 51 7.87 26.62 20.01
CA ALA A 51 7.53 25.25 19.69
C ALA A 51 8.78 24.35 19.55
N LEU A 52 9.82 24.82 18.84
CA LEU A 52 11.08 24.09 18.69
C LEU A 52 11.79 23.87 20.03
N GLN A 53 11.87 24.91 20.88
CA GLN A 53 12.48 24.80 22.22
C GLN A 53 11.73 23.83 23.13
N ARG A 54 10.40 23.86 23.08
CA ARG A 54 9.55 22.95 23.89
C ARG A 54 9.75 21.48 23.52
N THR A 55 10.00 21.19 22.23
CA THR A 55 10.22 19.83 21.72
C THR A 55 11.71 19.44 21.66
N GLY A 56 12.64 20.37 21.90
CA GLY A 56 14.09 20.18 21.81
C GLY A 56 14.61 20.05 20.37
N LEU A 57 13.79 20.37 19.38
CA LEU A 57 14.18 20.32 17.96
C LEU A 57 15.08 21.49 17.55
N ASP A 58 15.12 22.58 18.33
CA ASP A 58 16.06 23.69 18.15
C ASP A 58 17.51 23.21 18.19
N VAL A 59 17.84 22.26 19.08
CA VAL A 59 19.18 21.65 19.18
C VAL A 59 19.52 20.87 17.90
N ALA A 60 18.56 20.14 17.34
CA ALA A 60 18.75 19.36 16.10
C ALA A 60 18.98 20.30 14.91
N LEU A 61 18.22 21.40 14.80
CA LEU A 61 18.32 22.39 13.73
C LEU A 61 19.50 23.35 13.89
N ASN A 62 20.20 23.34 15.04
CA ASN A 62 21.46 24.05 15.27
C ASN A 62 22.69 23.17 14.93
N GLY A 63 22.49 21.88 14.73
CA GLY A 63 23.57 20.93 14.41
C GLY A 63 24.00 20.98 12.94
N ASN A 64 25.10 20.26 12.66
CA ASN A 64 25.51 19.99 11.29
C ASN A 64 24.46 19.10 10.60
N GLY A 65 23.94 19.56 9.47
CA GLY A 65 22.93 18.81 8.71
C GLY A 65 22.75 19.40 7.32
N THR A 66 21.84 18.79 6.58
CA THR A 66 21.38 19.26 5.27
C THR A 66 19.86 19.27 5.32
N PHE A 67 19.26 20.33 5.82
CA PHE A 67 17.81 20.40 6.03
C PHE A 67 17.15 21.35 5.05
N THR A 68 15.88 21.06 4.74
CA THR A 68 14.94 22.04 4.22
C THR A 68 13.86 22.23 5.28
N VAL A 69 13.64 23.47 5.72
CA VAL A 69 12.62 23.80 6.71
C VAL A 69 11.57 24.70 6.07
N PHE A 70 10.34 24.22 6.06
CA PHE A 70 9.18 25.04 5.73
C PHE A 70 8.73 25.76 7.01
N ALA A 71 9.13 27.03 7.16
CA ALA A 71 9.00 27.76 8.41
C ALA A 71 7.68 28.57 8.45
N PRO A 72 6.70 28.19 9.28
CA PRO A 72 5.50 28.95 9.51
C PRO A 72 5.79 30.16 10.41
N ASN A 73 5.28 31.36 10.04
CA ASN A 73 5.40 32.56 10.82
C ASN A 73 4.38 32.60 11.99
N ASN A 74 4.42 33.68 12.80
CA ASN A 74 3.51 33.84 13.94
C ASN A 74 2.03 33.90 13.53
N ALA A 75 1.71 34.44 12.35
CA ALA A 75 0.33 34.48 11.84
C ALA A 75 -0.17 33.07 11.52
N ALA A 76 0.69 32.23 10.91
CA ALA A 76 0.40 30.82 10.63
C ALA A 76 0.11 30.01 11.92
N PHE A 77 0.90 30.26 12.99
CA PHE A 77 0.64 29.64 14.29
C PHE A 77 -0.65 30.16 14.94
N THR A 78 -0.98 31.43 14.78
CA THR A 78 -2.23 32.00 15.31
C THR A 78 -3.45 31.34 14.64
N GLU A 79 -3.40 31.13 13.31
CA GLU A 79 -4.44 30.43 12.57
C GLU A 79 -4.52 28.96 12.99
N PHE A 80 -3.39 28.26 13.09
CA PHE A 80 -3.34 26.85 13.50
C PHE A 80 -3.91 26.61 14.90
N LEU A 81 -3.63 27.50 15.84
CA LEU A 81 -4.10 27.36 17.23
C LEU A 81 -5.57 27.76 17.42
N ASP A 82 -6.17 28.49 16.47
CA ASP A 82 -7.57 28.91 16.49
C ASP A 82 -8.05 29.42 17.86
N GLY A 83 -7.23 30.23 18.51
CA GLY A 83 -7.50 30.79 19.83
C GLY A 83 -7.11 29.90 21.03
N ALA A 84 -6.64 28.69 20.82
CA ALA A 84 -6.02 27.86 21.86
C ALA A 84 -4.58 28.34 22.15
N SER A 85 -3.99 27.85 23.24
CA SER A 85 -2.58 28.06 23.57
C SER A 85 -1.72 26.97 22.92
N LEU A 86 -0.46 27.33 22.59
CA LEU A 86 0.52 26.33 22.20
C LEU A 86 0.66 25.23 23.29
N ASP A 87 0.47 25.59 24.57
CA ASP A 87 0.55 24.65 25.70
C ASP A 87 -0.59 23.61 25.71
N ASP A 88 -1.67 23.85 24.99
CA ASP A 88 -2.79 22.91 24.86
C ASP A 88 -2.48 21.77 23.85
N VAL A 89 -1.46 21.95 22.98
CA VAL A 89 -1.03 20.91 22.03
C VAL A 89 -0.13 19.92 22.77
N PRO A 90 -0.41 18.59 22.75
CA PRO A 90 0.45 17.59 23.37
C PRO A 90 1.87 17.60 22.75
N ASP A 91 2.92 17.42 23.59
CA ASP A 91 4.32 17.49 23.14
C ASP A 91 4.63 16.53 22.00
N ALA A 92 4.15 15.30 22.07
CA ALA A 92 4.38 14.31 21.01
C ALA A 92 3.71 14.70 19.68
N THR A 93 2.52 15.27 19.73
CA THR A 93 1.81 15.78 18.54
C THR A 93 2.54 16.98 17.96
N LEU A 94 2.94 17.93 18.81
CA LEU A 94 3.70 19.12 18.39
C LEU A 94 5.03 18.72 17.74
N GLU A 95 5.75 17.77 18.33
CA GLU A 95 7.00 17.26 17.77
C GLU A 95 6.79 16.67 16.37
N GLN A 96 5.77 15.83 16.16
CA GLN A 96 5.49 15.26 14.85
C GLN A 96 5.07 16.34 13.83
N ILE A 97 4.27 17.32 14.24
CA ILE A 97 3.91 18.46 13.37
C ILE A 97 5.17 19.23 12.95
N LEU A 98 6.08 19.56 13.89
CA LEU A 98 7.31 20.26 13.57
C LEU A 98 8.23 19.42 12.67
N ARG A 99 8.35 18.14 12.93
CA ARG A 99 9.09 17.19 12.07
C ARG A 99 8.49 17.11 10.66
N ASN A 100 7.17 17.25 10.54
CA ASN A 100 6.47 17.28 9.25
C ASN A 100 6.82 18.53 8.40
N HIS A 101 7.41 19.58 9.00
CA HIS A 101 7.90 20.76 8.29
C HIS A 101 9.35 20.65 7.81
N VAL A 102 10.02 19.50 8.02
CA VAL A 102 11.46 19.37 7.78
C VAL A 102 11.74 18.23 6.82
N LEU A 103 12.49 18.51 5.75
CA LEU A 103 13.12 17.48 4.92
C LEU A 103 14.55 17.23 5.39
N GLY A 104 15.03 16.01 5.30
CA GLY A 104 16.40 15.61 5.64
C GLY A 104 17.44 15.91 4.55
N THR A 105 17.06 16.66 3.53
CA THR A 105 17.89 17.09 2.39
C THR A 105 17.77 18.59 2.21
N THR A 106 18.76 19.22 1.54
CA THR A 106 18.69 20.64 1.16
C THR A 106 18.09 20.74 -0.25
N GLU A 107 16.87 21.27 -0.34
CA GLU A 107 16.11 21.43 -1.58
C GLU A 107 15.79 22.93 -1.76
N THR A 108 16.33 23.57 -2.79
CA THR A 108 15.91 24.94 -3.17
C THR A 108 14.54 24.89 -3.86
N ALA A 109 13.87 26.05 -3.97
CA ALA A 109 12.59 26.11 -4.68
C ALA A 109 12.68 25.63 -6.14
N ALA A 110 13.86 25.70 -6.75
CA ALA A 110 14.12 25.21 -8.10
C ALA A 110 14.29 23.67 -8.17
N ASP A 111 14.67 23.04 -7.06
CA ASP A 111 14.83 21.57 -6.97
C ASP A 111 13.50 20.88 -6.65
N LEU A 112 12.55 21.60 -6.02
CA LEU A 112 11.24 21.08 -5.70
C LEU A 112 10.41 20.82 -6.97
N THR A 113 9.84 19.63 -7.07
CA THR A 113 8.96 19.22 -8.18
C THR A 113 7.61 18.76 -7.66
N THR A 114 6.58 18.83 -8.50
CA THR A 114 5.26 18.27 -8.14
C THR A 114 5.36 16.77 -7.91
N GLY A 115 4.91 16.30 -6.74
CA GLY A 115 4.95 14.91 -6.32
C GLY A 115 5.22 14.75 -4.82
N TYR A 116 5.55 13.54 -4.42
CA TYR A 116 5.79 13.20 -3.02
C TYR A 116 7.26 13.28 -2.64
N VAL A 117 7.54 13.88 -1.48
CA VAL A 117 8.85 13.84 -0.81
C VAL A 117 8.68 13.30 0.61
N LYS A 118 9.76 12.79 1.20
CA LYS A 118 9.74 12.30 2.59
C LYS A 118 10.21 13.39 3.54
N ASN A 119 9.41 13.69 4.56
CA ASN A 119 9.82 14.53 5.67
C ASN A 119 10.40 13.67 6.83
N ILE A 120 10.81 14.31 7.94
CA ILE A 120 11.40 13.60 9.08
C ILE A 120 10.40 13.21 10.17
N ALA A 121 9.10 13.50 10.00
CA ALA A 121 8.06 12.92 10.83
C ALA A 121 7.88 11.45 10.49
N THR A 122 7.43 10.66 11.45
CA THR A 122 7.25 9.21 11.27
C THR A 122 5.84 8.77 11.59
N GLU A 123 5.34 7.84 10.78
CA GLU A 123 4.08 7.16 11.08
C GLU A 123 4.30 6.17 12.24
N THR A 124 3.36 6.14 13.18
CA THR A 124 3.57 5.52 14.50
C THR A 124 3.74 4.00 14.45
N ASN A 125 3.02 3.31 13.57
CA ASN A 125 2.98 1.84 13.55
C ASN A 125 4.12 1.23 12.73
N SER A 126 4.43 1.84 11.57
CA SER A 126 5.51 1.37 10.68
C SER A 126 6.87 1.99 10.99
N GLY A 127 6.90 3.17 11.63
CA GLY A 127 8.09 3.98 11.80
C GLY A 127 8.61 4.61 10.49
N ALA A 128 7.88 4.48 9.40
CA ALA A 128 8.26 5.04 8.12
C ALA A 128 8.08 6.57 8.10
N ASN A 129 8.95 7.26 7.37
CA ASN A 129 8.85 8.70 7.20
C ASN A 129 7.55 9.09 6.47
N ILE A 130 6.83 10.07 7.01
CA ILE A 130 5.60 10.59 6.42
C ILE A 130 5.94 11.29 5.09
N SER A 131 5.03 11.16 4.13
CA SER A 131 5.10 11.85 2.84
C SER A 131 4.57 13.27 2.95
N MET A 132 5.07 14.14 2.07
CA MET A 132 4.60 15.48 1.86
C MET A 132 4.33 15.65 0.36
N TYR A 133 3.13 16.09 0.00
CA TYR A 133 2.79 16.36 -1.40
C TYR A 133 3.13 17.81 -1.73
N ILE A 134 4.02 18.00 -2.68
CA ILE A 134 4.43 19.30 -3.21
C ILE A 134 3.73 19.54 -4.54
N ASN A 135 3.17 20.73 -4.72
CA ASN A 135 2.62 21.17 -6.00
C ASN A 135 3.32 22.47 -6.42
N THR A 136 3.98 22.44 -7.58
CA THR A 136 4.76 23.58 -8.09
C THR A 136 4.09 24.29 -9.27
N THR A 137 2.84 23.96 -9.60
CA THR A 137 2.14 24.49 -10.78
C THR A 137 1.94 26.02 -10.71
N ASN A 138 1.62 26.56 -9.54
CA ASN A 138 1.36 27.97 -9.31
C ASN A 138 2.12 28.49 -8.07
N GLY A 139 3.42 28.28 -8.02
CA GLY A 139 4.23 28.46 -6.82
C GLY A 139 4.33 27.16 -6.04
N VAL A 140 5.08 27.14 -4.94
CA VAL A 140 5.23 25.94 -4.11
C VAL A 140 4.11 25.90 -3.08
N VAL A 141 3.23 24.92 -3.21
CA VAL A 141 2.14 24.62 -2.26
C VAL A 141 2.35 23.24 -1.69
N ILE A 142 2.23 23.13 -0.37
CA ILE A 142 2.50 21.91 0.39
C ILE A 142 1.18 21.37 0.94
N ASN A 143 0.92 20.08 0.70
CA ASN A 143 -0.30 19.37 1.12
C ASN A 143 -1.59 20.15 0.79
N GLY A 144 -1.57 20.95 -0.31
CA GLY A 144 -2.71 21.72 -0.80
C GLY A 144 -3.10 22.93 0.06
N GLU A 145 -2.42 23.18 1.19
CA GLU A 145 -2.83 24.17 2.18
C GLU A 145 -1.78 25.25 2.43
N SER A 146 -0.51 24.87 2.56
CA SER A 146 0.55 25.77 2.96
C SER A 146 1.33 26.27 1.77
N THR A 147 1.40 27.59 1.55
CA THR A 147 2.07 28.21 0.41
C THR A 147 3.41 28.79 0.83
N VAL A 148 4.46 28.54 0.04
CA VAL A 148 5.76 29.19 0.22
C VAL A 148 5.64 30.65 -0.18
N THR A 149 5.86 31.56 0.79
CA THR A 149 5.79 33.02 0.61
C THR A 149 7.15 33.64 0.34
N THR A 150 8.20 33.10 0.94
CA THR A 150 9.60 33.52 0.72
C THR A 150 10.45 32.26 0.58
N PRO A 151 10.87 31.91 -0.64
CA PRO A 151 11.75 30.79 -0.86
C PRO A 151 13.22 31.12 -0.59
N ASP A 152 14.03 30.09 -0.47
CA ASP A 152 15.50 30.10 -0.59
C ASP A 152 16.23 30.97 0.39
N ILE A 153 15.81 31.01 1.66
CA ILE A 153 16.60 31.66 2.74
C ILE A 153 17.71 30.65 3.10
N MET A 154 18.93 30.97 2.62
CA MET A 154 20.10 30.09 2.78
C MET A 154 20.71 30.23 4.17
N THR A 155 21.06 29.07 4.76
CA THR A 155 21.74 28.93 6.04
C THR A 155 22.93 27.97 5.91
N ASP A 156 23.78 27.87 6.92
CA ASP A 156 24.98 27.02 6.89
C ASP A 156 24.64 25.52 6.91
N ASN A 157 23.47 25.17 7.46
CA ASN A 157 23.04 23.77 7.59
C ASN A 157 21.76 23.48 6.81
N GLY A 158 21.40 24.30 5.81
CA GLY A 158 20.26 24.02 4.95
C GLY A 158 19.61 25.24 4.32
N VAL A 159 18.34 25.11 3.98
CA VAL A 159 17.51 26.14 3.38
C VAL A 159 16.18 26.27 4.12
N ILE A 160 15.70 27.51 4.25
CA ILE A 160 14.38 27.79 4.82
C ILE A 160 13.47 28.32 3.71
N HIS A 161 12.25 27.80 3.66
CA HIS A 161 11.15 28.37 2.89
C HIS A 161 10.10 28.87 3.88
N ALA A 162 9.87 30.17 3.93
CA ALA A 162 8.79 30.72 4.73
C ALA A 162 7.44 30.32 4.18
N VAL A 163 6.52 29.87 5.04
CA VAL A 163 5.19 29.43 4.67
C VAL A 163 4.11 30.20 5.41
N ASP A 164 2.94 30.33 4.78
CA ASP A 164 1.79 31.09 5.29
C ASP A 164 0.93 30.30 6.29
N LYS A 165 1.07 28.98 6.36
CA LYS A 165 0.33 28.10 7.29
C LYS A 165 1.23 27.05 7.93
N VAL A 166 0.84 26.58 9.12
CA VAL A 166 1.38 25.35 9.72
C VAL A 166 0.89 24.17 8.88
N ILE A 167 1.78 23.26 8.52
CA ILE A 167 1.49 22.07 7.72
C ILE A 167 1.00 20.96 8.67
N PRO A 168 -0.30 20.63 8.69
CA PRO A 168 -0.80 19.54 9.54
C PRO A 168 -0.26 18.18 9.09
N LEU A 169 -0.35 17.18 9.96
CA LEU A 169 -0.04 15.82 9.57
C LEU A 169 -1.07 15.34 8.54
N PRO A 170 -0.65 14.89 7.35
CA PRO A 170 -1.57 14.47 6.31
C PRO A 170 -2.19 13.12 6.65
N THR A 171 -3.47 12.93 6.36
CA THR A 171 -4.14 11.64 6.35
C THR A 171 -4.13 11.04 4.94
N MET A 172 -4.54 9.77 4.81
CA MET A 172 -4.72 9.17 3.48
C MET A 172 -5.75 9.95 2.65
N LEU A 173 -6.82 10.45 3.28
CA LEU A 173 -7.82 11.29 2.60
C LEU A 173 -7.19 12.57 2.02
N THR A 174 -6.23 13.18 2.74
CA THR A 174 -5.48 14.35 2.27
C THR A 174 -4.84 14.06 0.91
N PHE A 175 -4.11 12.96 0.80
CA PHE A 175 -3.41 12.61 -0.44
C PHE A 175 -4.35 12.19 -1.57
N VAL A 176 -5.37 11.39 -1.26
CA VAL A 176 -6.38 10.99 -2.25
C VAL A 176 -7.12 12.21 -2.82
N GLY A 177 -7.35 13.24 -1.99
CA GLY A 177 -8.03 14.46 -2.43
C GLY A 177 -7.14 15.44 -3.20
N LEU A 178 -5.82 15.39 -3.01
CA LEU A 178 -4.88 16.36 -3.58
C LEU A 178 -4.18 15.88 -4.85
N ASP A 179 -3.85 14.61 -4.92
CA ASP A 179 -3.17 14.07 -6.08
C ASP A 179 -4.16 13.84 -7.22
N SER A 180 -3.96 14.58 -8.30
CA SER A 180 -4.83 14.48 -9.49
C SER A 180 -4.89 13.09 -10.11
N ASN A 181 -3.89 12.22 -9.84
CA ASN A 181 -3.90 10.83 -10.28
C ASN A 181 -5.00 10.01 -9.60
N PHE A 182 -5.48 10.43 -8.43
CA PHE A 182 -6.54 9.76 -7.67
C PHE A 182 -7.91 10.43 -7.81
N SER A 183 -8.10 11.38 -8.74
CA SER A 183 -9.34 12.15 -8.84
C SER A 183 -10.58 11.29 -9.09
N THR A 184 -10.45 10.18 -9.83
CA THR A 184 -11.54 9.22 -10.03
C THR A 184 -11.84 8.46 -8.74
N LEU A 185 -10.82 7.94 -8.05
CA LEU A 185 -10.97 7.28 -6.76
C LEU A 185 -11.64 8.21 -5.74
N ALA A 186 -11.14 9.45 -5.61
CA ALA A 186 -11.73 10.46 -4.73
C ALA A 186 -13.21 10.67 -5.04
N THR A 187 -13.56 10.85 -6.32
CA THR A 187 -14.95 11.03 -6.74
C THR A 187 -15.82 9.82 -6.39
N VAL A 188 -15.38 8.61 -6.72
CA VAL A 188 -16.14 7.38 -6.44
C VAL A 188 -16.34 7.19 -4.93
N ALA A 189 -15.31 7.41 -4.13
CA ALA A 189 -15.36 7.21 -2.68
C ALA A 189 -16.24 8.23 -1.95
N THR A 190 -16.34 9.48 -2.45
CA THR A 190 -17.00 10.59 -1.71
C THR A 190 -18.35 11.00 -2.28
N THR A 191 -18.61 10.74 -3.58
CA THR A 191 -19.86 11.19 -4.21
C THR A 191 -20.88 10.09 -4.48
N THR A 192 -20.47 8.80 -4.42
CA THR A 192 -21.39 7.69 -4.63
C THR A 192 -22.34 7.55 -3.44
N THR A 193 -23.65 7.63 -3.74
CA THR A 193 -24.69 7.46 -2.71
C THR A 193 -25.09 5.99 -2.56
N GLY A 194 -25.45 5.60 -1.34
CA GLY A 194 -25.92 4.25 -1.05
C GLY A 194 -24.83 3.30 -0.53
N PHE A 195 -23.61 3.80 -0.26
CA PHE A 195 -22.62 3.08 0.52
C PHE A 195 -23.06 3.02 1.99
N ASN A 196 -22.78 1.90 2.66
CA ASN A 196 -22.89 1.76 4.11
C ASN A 196 -21.61 2.27 4.80
N THR A 197 -20.50 2.25 4.09
CA THR A 197 -19.20 2.71 4.55
C THR A 197 -19.01 4.17 4.22
N ASP A 198 -18.68 4.97 5.22
CA ASP A 198 -18.22 6.36 5.03
C ASP A 198 -16.70 6.34 4.78
N PHE A 199 -16.31 6.34 3.51
CA PHE A 199 -14.89 6.30 3.12
C PHE A 199 -14.13 7.58 3.50
N GLU A 200 -14.80 8.73 3.61
CA GLU A 200 -14.16 9.95 4.11
C GLU A 200 -13.71 9.75 5.56
N THR A 201 -14.60 9.22 6.39
CA THR A 201 -14.26 8.88 7.79
C THR A 201 -13.18 7.82 7.87
N VAL A 202 -13.26 6.73 7.07
CA VAL A 202 -12.27 5.64 7.08
C VAL A 202 -10.87 6.14 6.71
N LEU A 203 -10.76 7.00 5.69
CA LEU A 203 -9.48 7.50 5.19
C LEU A 203 -8.93 8.69 5.99
N SER A 204 -9.75 9.37 6.81
CA SER A 204 -9.34 10.51 7.62
C SER A 204 -9.14 10.18 9.11
N ALA A 205 -9.68 9.08 9.61
CA ALA A 205 -9.56 8.72 11.04
C ALA A 205 -8.07 8.55 11.43
N GLU A 206 -7.63 9.30 12.45
CA GLU A 206 -6.21 9.37 12.86
C GLU A 206 -5.65 8.03 13.35
N ASP A 207 -6.51 7.15 13.87
CA ASP A 207 -6.17 5.84 14.43
C ASP A 207 -6.53 4.66 13.50
N SER A 208 -6.86 4.93 12.25
CA SER A 208 -7.35 3.89 11.32
C SER A 208 -6.32 2.80 11.02
N ASN A 209 -5.03 3.13 10.93
CA ASN A 209 -3.94 2.18 10.70
C ASN A 209 -4.25 1.22 9.54
N LEU A 210 -4.27 1.75 8.32
CA LEU A 210 -4.69 1.02 7.13
C LEU A 210 -3.62 1.09 6.02
N THR A 211 -3.71 0.15 5.09
CA THR A 211 -3.02 0.19 3.80
C THR A 211 -4.07 0.34 2.70
N LEU A 212 -3.97 1.40 1.93
CA LEU A 212 -4.81 1.65 0.76
C LEU A 212 -4.05 1.30 -0.52
N LEU A 213 -4.58 0.37 -1.29
CA LEU A 213 -4.15 0.08 -2.65
C LEU A 213 -4.94 1.00 -3.58
N ALA A 214 -4.38 2.18 -3.91
CA ALA A 214 -5.11 3.24 -4.60
C ALA A 214 -4.98 3.09 -6.12
N PRO A 215 -6.05 2.70 -6.85
CA PRO A 215 -6.03 2.70 -8.30
C PRO A 215 -5.96 4.14 -8.81
N ASP A 216 -5.10 4.38 -9.78
CA ASP A 216 -5.05 5.67 -10.44
C ASP A 216 -6.17 5.85 -11.49
N ASN A 217 -6.22 7.01 -12.12
CA ASN A 217 -7.27 7.30 -13.10
C ASN A 217 -7.21 6.38 -14.33
N ASP A 218 -6.01 5.94 -14.75
CA ASP A 218 -5.83 5.05 -15.88
C ASP A 218 -6.34 3.66 -15.53
N ALA A 219 -6.11 3.18 -14.31
CA ALA A 219 -6.67 1.93 -13.79
C ALA A 219 -8.21 1.92 -13.84
N PHE A 220 -8.87 3.04 -13.50
CA PHE A 220 -10.32 3.18 -13.64
C PHE A 220 -10.77 3.25 -15.10
N ALA A 221 -10.00 3.90 -15.98
CA ALA A 221 -10.30 3.95 -17.40
C ALA A 221 -10.24 2.57 -18.05
N ASP A 222 -9.27 1.75 -17.67
CA ASP A 222 -9.12 0.38 -18.15
C ASP A 222 -10.21 -0.57 -17.61
N LEU A 223 -10.73 -0.31 -16.41
CA LEU A 223 -11.90 -1.03 -15.89
C LEU A 223 -13.17 -0.78 -16.74
N GLY A 224 -13.27 0.39 -17.35
CA GLY A 224 -14.37 0.79 -18.22
C GLY A 224 -15.56 1.42 -17.48
N ASP A 225 -16.76 1.29 -18.03
CA ASP A 225 -17.97 1.96 -17.50
C ASP A 225 -18.49 1.25 -16.24
N ILE A 226 -18.41 1.94 -15.11
CA ILE A 226 -18.92 1.47 -13.81
C ILE A 226 -20.33 1.95 -13.49
N SER A 227 -20.99 2.70 -14.39
CA SER A 227 -22.33 3.29 -14.15
C SER A 227 -23.42 2.24 -13.93
N GLY A 228 -23.21 1.02 -14.44
CA GLY A 228 -24.09 -0.14 -14.24
C GLY A 228 -23.81 -0.95 -12.98
N VAL A 229 -22.72 -0.67 -12.26
CA VAL A 229 -22.36 -1.38 -11.04
C VAL A 229 -23.20 -0.85 -9.87
N SER A 230 -23.83 -1.75 -9.11
CA SER A 230 -24.60 -1.34 -7.92
C SER A 230 -23.70 -0.70 -6.86
N ALA A 231 -24.26 0.22 -6.06
CA ALA A 231 -23.50 0.85 -4.98
C ALA A 231 -22.90 -0.18 -4.02
N ALA A 232 -23.65 -1.22 -3.67
CA ALA A 232 -23.14 -2.30 -2.79
C ALA A 232 -21.96 -3.06 -3.40
N ALA A 233 -22.00 -3.36 -4.71
CA ALA A 233 -20.89 -4.02 -5.37
C ALA A 233 -19.66 -3.12 -5.48
N LEU A 234 -19.87 -1.83 -5.78
CA LEU A 234 -18.79 -0.84 -5.86
C LEU A 234 -18.17 -0.59 -4.47
N GLU A 235 -18.98 -0.55 -3.42
CA GLU A 235 -18.49 -0.48 -2.03
C GLU A 235 -17.57 -1.66 -1.71
N GLN A 236 -17.96 -2.89 -2.04
CA GLN A 236 -17.14 -4.07 -1.81
C GLN A 236 -15.84 -4.03 -2.65
N ILE A 237 -15.88 -3.52 -3.88
CA ILE A 237 -14.67 -3.32 -4.69
C ILE A 237 -13.73 -2.31 -4.01
N LEU A 238 -14.23 -1.19 -3.51
CA LEU A 238 -13.39 -0.23 -2.78
C LEU A 238 -12.82 -0.82 -1.49
N LEU A 239 -13.63 -1.55 -0.71
CA LEU A 239 -13.16 -2.24 0.50
C LEU A 239 -12.12 -3.33 0.19
N ASN A 240 -12.17 -3.92 -1.01
CA ASN A 240 -11.17 -4.88 -1.48
C ASN A 240 -9.80 -4.26 -1.76
N HIS A 241 -9.71 -2.92 -1.82
CA HIS A 241 -8.47 -2.17 -1.92
C HIS A 241 -7.89 -1.73 -0.56
N VAL A 242 -8.53 -2.10 0.54
CA VAL A 242 -8.09 -1.67 1.88
C VAL A 242 -7.71 -2.88 2.72
N LEU A 243 -6.49 -2.86 3.26
CA LEU A 243 -5.98 -3.87 4.18
C LEU A 243 -5.80 -3.25 5.57
N ALA A 244 -5.93 -4.06 6.60
CA ALA A 244 -5.60 -3.65 7.96
C ALA A 244 -4.08 -3.52 8.16
N GLY A 245 -3.66 -2.56 8.98
CA GLY A 245 -2.26 -2.27 9.28
C GLY A 245 -1.59 -1.35 8.27
N THR A 246 -0.55 -0.65 8.72
CA THR A 246 0.32 0.17 7.86
C THR A 246 1.43 -0.72 7.27
N ASN A 247 1.14 -1.35 6.14
CA ASN A 247 2.04 -2.31 5.49
C ASN A 247 2.89 -1.61 4.42
N VAL A 248 4.03 -1.05 4.81
CA VAL A 248 4.98 -0.48 3.84
C VAL A 248 5.54 -1.56 2.92
N SER A 249 5.98 -1.18 1.71
CA SER A 249 6.40 -2.12 0.67
C SER A 249 7.45 -3.13 1.13
N THR A 250 8.37 -2.71 2.00
CA THR A 250 9.43 -3.57 2.57
C THR A 250 8.93 -4.59 3.61
N ALA A 251 7.71 -4.41 4.12
CA ALA A 251 7.07 -5.35 5.05
C ALA A 251 6.17 -6.39 4.33
N LEU A 252 5.85 -6.14 3.06
CA LEU A 252 5.05 -7.07 2.26
C LEU A 252 5.86 -8.31 1.89
N THR A 253 5.20 -9.45 1.88
CA THR A 253 5.78 -10.75 1.49
C THR A 253 4.79 -11.51 0.62
N THR A 254 5.29 -12.44 -0.21
CA THR A 254 4.42 -13.32 -1.02
C THR A 254 3.58 -14.19 -0.09
N THR A 255 2.27 -13.87 -0.01
CA THR A 255 1.32 -14.54 0.88
C THR A 255 -0.12 -14.12 0.58
N TYR A 256 -1.07 -14.79 1.21
CA TYR A 256 -2.45 -14.32 1.30
C TYR A 256 -2.64 -13.41 2.51
N SER A 257 -3.36 -12.31 2.32
CA SER A 257 -3.81 -11.40 3.36
C SER A 257 -5.33 -11.19 3.23
N ASN A 258 -5.92 -10.45 4.17
CA ASN A 258 -7.34 -10.13 4.12
C ASN A 258 -7.54 -8.65 3.80
N THR A 259 -8.54 -8.36 2.96
CA THR A 259 -9.04 -7.01 2.70
C THR A 259 -10.17 -6.66 3.67
N LEU A 260 -10.69 -5.44 3.60
CA LEU A 260 -11.91 -5.07 4.34
C LEU A 260 -13.20 -5.48 3.61
N ALA A 261 -13.13 -5.93 2.36
CA ALA A 261 -14.29 -6.50 1.66
C ALA A 261 -14.74 -7.80 2.33
N THR A 262 -16.03 -8.10 2.27
CA THR A 262 -16.61 -9.27 2.93
C THR A 262 -17.30 -10.22 1.95
N TYR A 263 -17.37 -11.48 2.31
CA TYR A 263 -18.08 -12.50 1.58
C TYR A 263 -19.60 -12.36 1.85
N GLY A 264 -20.33 -11.82 0.89
CA GLY A 264 -21.76 -11.55 1.04
C GLY A 264 -22.05 -10.73 2.30
N ASP A 265 -23.13 -11.06 3.00
CA ASP A 265 -23.54 -10.41 4.25
C ASP A 265 -22.84 -11.01 5.50
N THR A 266 -21.75 -11.76 5.30
CA THR A 266 -21.01 -12.37 6.40
C THR A 266 -19.95 -11.41 6.96
N MET A 267 -19.34 -11.79 8.08
CA MET A 267 -18.17 -11.08 8.64
C MET A 267 -16.83 -11.65 8.13
N ASN A 268 -16.86 -12.54 7.14
CA ASN A 268 -15.65 -13.15 6.59
C ASN A 268 -15.04 -12.24 5.55
N ASN A 269 -13.87 -11.70 5.84
CA ASN A 269 -13.14 -10.86 4.91
C ASN A 269 -12.68 -11.66 3.68
N LEU A 270 -12.70 -11.01 2.52
CA LEU A 270 -12.12 -11.56 1.31
C LEU A 270 -10.59 -11.58 1.41
N SER A 271 -9.99 -12.59 0.83
CA SER A 271 -8.54 -12.68 0.71
C SER A 271 -8.02 -11.86 -0.47
N ILE A 272 -6.75 -11.48 -0.38
CA ILE A 272 -5.95 -10.93 -1.46
C ILE A 272 -4.61 -11.67 -1.51
N TYR A 273 -4.18 -12.06 -2.70
CA TYR A 273 -2.86 -12.67 -2.90
C TYR A 273 -1.86 -11.57 -3.22
N ILE A 274 -0.81 -11.49 -2.41
CA ILE A 274 0.32 -10.58 -2.57
C ILE A 274 1.48 -11.37 -3.17
N ASN A 275 2.08 -10.87 -4.24
CA ASN A 275 3.31 -11.42 -4.81
C ASN A 275 4.39 -10.35 -4.80
N THR A 276 5.59 -10.72 -4.33
CA THR A 276 6.74 -9.80 -4.21
C THR A 276 7.97 -10.26 -5.00
N ASP A 277 7.84 -11.28 -5.85
CA ASP A 277 8.97 -11.89 -6.56
C ASP A 277 9.58 -10.97 -7.63
N SER A 278 8.78 -10.11 -8.25
CA SER A 278 9.20 -9.21 -9.35
C SER A 278 8.64 -7.78 -9.18
N GLY A 279 8.60 -7.28 -7.97
CA GLY A 279 7.85 -6.11 -7.57
C GLY A 279 6.61 -6.54 -6.76
N VAL A 280 5.84 -5.57 -6.27
CA VAL A 280 4.61 -5.90 -5.51
C VAL A 280 3.43 -5.94 -6.45
N SER A 281 2.73 -7.06 -6.50
CA SER A 281 1.49 -7.23 -7.25
C SER A 281 0.39 -7.89 -6.41
N PHE A 282 -0.86 -7.64 -6.79
CA PHE A 282 -2.04 -8.11 -6.09
C PHE A 282 -2.93 -8.95 -7.03
N ASN A 283 -3.28 -10.15 -6.59
CA ASN A 283 -4.12 -11.10 -7.33
C ASN A 283 -3.64 -11.40 -8.77
N GLY A 284 -2.36 -11.11 -9.09
CA GLY A 284 -1.79 -11.26 -10.43
C GLY A 284 -2.40 -10.33 -11.49
N ILE A 285 -3.14 -9.27 -11.07
CA ILE A 285 -3.84 -8.36 -11.99
C ILE A 285 -3.48 -6.89 -11.78
N SER A 286 -2.87 -6.52 -10.66
CA SER A 286 -2.59 -5.12 -10.32
C SER A 286 -1.18 -5.00 -9.73
N ASP A 287 -0.35 -4.19 -10.35
CA ASP A 287 1.01 -3.92 -9.93
C ASP A 287 1.13 -2.58 -9.19
N VAL A 288 2.04 -2.50 -8.21
CA VAL A 288 2.34 -1.24 -7.53
C VAL A 288 3.19 -0.36 -8.44
N SER A 289 2.65 0.77 -8.88
CA SER A 289 3.34 1.76 -9.71
C SER A 289 4.09 2.81 -8.89
N GLU A 290 3.60 3.16 -7.68
CA GLU A 290 4.28 4.02 -6.72
C GLU A 290 3.99 3.52 -5.30
N ALA A 291 5.06 3.18 -4.57
CA ALA A 291 4.95 2.60 -3.23
C ALA A 291 5.15 3.65 -2.13
N ASP A 292 4.61 3.34 -0.96
CA ASP A 292 4.95 4.03 0.29
C ASP A 292 4.61 5.53 0.33
N ILE A 293 3.45 5.94 -0.19
CA ILE A 293 2.90 7.26 0.12
C ILE A 293 2.36 7.17 1.57
N VAL A 294 3.20 7.54 2.54
CA VAL A 294 2.92 7.36 3.97
C VAL A 294 2.17 8.57 4.51
N ALA A 295 1.01 8.34 5.07
CA ALA A 295 0.20 9.31 5.81
C ALA A 295 0.38 9.11 7.32
N SER A 296 -0.18 9.99 8.15
CA SER A 296 -0.14 9.86 9.62
C SER A 296 -0.97 8.67 10.13
N ASN A 297 -1.95 8.23 9.34
CA ASN A 297 -2.92 7.19 9.68
C ASN A 297 -2.85 5.94 8.80
N GLY A 298 -1.77 5.77 8.02
CA GLY A 298 -1.59 4.61 7.17
C GLY A 298 -0.65 4.83 5.99
N VAL A 299 -0.71 3.93 5.03
CA VAL A 299 0.11 3.99 3.81
C VAL A 299 -0.76 3.78 2.57
N ILE A 300 -0.42 4.48 1.49
CA ILE A 300 -1.02 4.31 0.18
C ILE A 300 0.02 3.69 -0.75
N HIS A 301 -0.38 2.66 -1.49
CA HIS A 301 0.34 2.18 -2.67
C HIS A 301 -0.50 2.47 -3.90
N LYS A 302 0.02 3.27 -4.82
CA LYS A 302 -0.63 3.50 -6.10
C LYS A 302 -0.53 2.25 -6.96
N VAL A 303 -1.66 1.79 -7.47
CA VAL A 303 -1.76 0.59 -8.30
C VAL A 303 -2.29 0.92 -9.69
N ASP A 304 -1.87 0.13 -10.67
CA ASP A 304 -2.13 0.34 -12.11
C ASP A 304 -3.43 -0.33 -12.61
N ALA A 305 -4.09 -1.12 -11.76
CA ALA A 305 -5.38 -1.72 -12.09
C ALA A 305 -6.33 -1.73 -10.90
N VAL A 306 -7.64 -1.63 -11.15
CA VAL A 306 -8.67 -1.84 -10.12
C VAL A 306 -8.74 -3.32 -9.76
N ILE A 307 -8.53 -3.64 -8.48
CA ILE A 307 -8.57 -5.01 -7.96
C ILE A 307 -10.04 -5.41 -7.76
N THR A 308 -10.62 -6.04 -8.77
CA THR A 308 -11.99 -6.56 -8.70
C THR A 308 -12.12 -7.66 -7.64
N LEU A 309 -13.36 -7.99 -7.25
CA LEU A 309 -13.58 -9.05 -6.26
C LEU A 309 -13.07 -10.39 -6.79
N PRO A 310 -12.16 -11.07 -6.05
CA PRO A 310 -11.54 -12.29 -6.53
C PRO A 310 -12.52 -13.45 -6.58
N THR A 311 -12.41 -14.30 -7.58
CA THR A 311 -13.04 -15.63 -7.62
C THR A 311 -12.03 -16.70 -7.20
N VAL A 312 -12.46 -17.94 -6.99
CA VAL A 312 -11.52 -19.05 -6.74
C VAL A 312 -10.54 -19.25 -7.92
N VAL A 313 -10.94 -18.90 -9.14
CA VAL A 313 -10.07 -18.92 -10.33
C VAL A 313 -8.99 -17.84 -10.25
N THR A 314 -9.32 -16.65 -9.76
CA THR A 314 -8.35 -15.56 -9.58
C THR A 314 -7.15 -16.01 -8.75
N PHE A 315 -7.40 -16.67 -7.62
CA PHE A 315 -6.32 -17.14 -6.74
C PHE A 315 -5.54 -18.31 -7.35
N ALA A 316 -6.24 -19.25 -8.01
CA ALA A 316 -5.57 -20.37 -8.67
C ALA A 316 -4.60 -19.88 -9.76
N THR A 317 -4.96 -18.83 -10.51
CA THR A 317 -4.13 -18.27 -11.59
C THR A 317 -3.03 -17.35 -11.08
N ALA A 318 -3.24 -16.65 -9.95
CA ALA A 318 -2.29 -15.70 -9.39
C ALA A 318 -1.14 -16.38 -8.62
N ASP A 319 -1.44 -17.49 -7.94
CA ASP A 319 -0.46 -18.21 -7.11
C ASP A 319 0.26 -19.28 -7.90
N ALA A 320 1.57 -19.08 -8.13
CA ALA A 320 2.42 -20.01 -8.87
C ALA A 320 2.46 -21.44 -8.30
N ASN A 321 2.10 -21.63 -7.03
CA ASN A 321 2.00 -22.95 -6.40
C ASN A 321 0.88 -23.82 -7.01
N PHE A 322 -0.04 -23.23 -7.77
CA PHE A 322 -1.15 -23.91 -8.45
C PHE A 322 -0.99 -24.01 -9.97
N SER A 323 0.19 -23.70 -10.52
CA SER A 323 0.40 -23.68 -11.98
C SER A 323 0.06 -25.03 -12.64
N THR A 324 0.36 -26.17 -11.98
CA THR A 324 -0.01 -27.50 -12.47
C THR A 324 -1.53 -27.74 -12.40
N LEU A 325 -2.19 -27.27 -11.33
CA LEU A 325 -3.65 -27.30 -11.21
C LEU A 325 -4.31 -26.50 -12.33
N VAL A 326 -3.82 -25.28 -12.60
CA VAL A 326 -4.33 -24.46 -13.70
C VAL A 326 -4.19 -25.18 -15.03
N SER A 327 -3.02 -25.75 -15.33
CA SER A 327 -2.81 -26.53 -16.57
C SER A 327 -3.74 -27.76 -16.62
N ALA A 328 -3.99 -28.42 -15.49
CA ALA A 328 -4.94 -29.55 -15.42
C ALA A 328 -6.37 -29.09 -15.74
N LEU A 329 -6.80 -27.93 -15.26
CA LEU A 329 -8.15 -27.37 -15.46
C LEU A 329 -8.35 -26.73 -16.84
N THR A 330 -7.29 -26.46 -17.60
CA THR A 330 -7.36 -25.79 -18.91
C THR A 330 -6.81 -26.64 -20.03
N ASP A 331 -5.50 -26.92 -20.03
CA ASP A 331 -4.79 -27.56 -21.16
C ASP A 331 -5.07 -29.05 -21.23
N LEU A 332 -5.20 -29.71 -20.07
CA LEU A 332 -5.36 -31.17 -20.00
C LEU A 332 -6.82 -31.63 -19.99
N THR A 333 -7.77 -30.72 -19.77
CA THR A 333 -9.22 -30.98 -19.81
C THR A 333 -9.96 -29.97 -20.69
N PRO A 334 -9.60 -29.82 -21.96
CA PRO A 334 -10.13 -28.79 -22.85
C PRO A 334 -11.63 -28.93 -23.19
N MET A 335 -12.24 -30.09 -22.97
CA MET A 335 -13.67 -30.31 -23.21
C MET A 335 -14.55 -29.81 -22.05
N THR A 336 -13.96 -29.56 -20.87
CA THR A 336 -14.66 -29.06 -19.69
C THR A 336 -14.16 -27.64 -19.38
N ASP A 337 -15.01 -26.64 -19.57
CA ASP A 337 -14.64 -25.25 -19.26
C ASP A 337 -14.69 -24.99 -17.75
N PHE A 338 -13.71 -25.51 -17.02
CA PHE A 338 -13.60 -25.30 -15.57
C PHE A 338 -13.45 -23.82 -15.20
N ALA A 339 -12.78 -23.03 -16.04
CA ALA A 339 -12.61 -21.61 -15.79
C ALA A 339 -13.97 -20.89 -15.79
N ALA A 340 -14.82 -21.15 -16.77
CA ALA A 340 -16.17 -20.56 -16.81
C ALA A 340 -17.05 -21.09 -15.67
N ILE A 341 -16.95 -22.36 -15.30
CA ILE A 341 -17.71 -22.97 -14.19
C ILE A 341 -17.32 -22.32 -12.86
N LEU A 342 -16.03 -22.29 -12.54
CA LEU A 342 -15.52 -21.84 -11.23
C LEU A 342 -15.44 -20.32 -11.10
N SER A 343 -15.63 -19.55 -12.19
CA SER A 343 -15.78 -18.09 -12.15
C SER A 343 -17.21 -17.63 -11.89
N ARG A 344 -18.19 -18.51 -11.83
CA ARG A 344 -19.58 -18.14 -11.58
C ARG A 344 -19.74 -17.48 -10.22
N THR A 345 -20.51 -16.41 -10.19
CA THR A 345 -20.87 -15.66 -8.96
C THR A 345 -22.34 -15.77 -8.62
N GLU A 346 -23.17 -16.28 -9.55
CA GLU A 346 -24.62 -16.40 -9.40
C GLU A 346 -25.09 -17.83 -9.57
N GLY A 347 -26.14 -18.19 -8.82
CA GLY A 347 -26.77 -19.50 -8.87
C GLY A 347 -27.84 -19.61 -9.96
N GLY A 348 -28.53 -20.75 -9.98
CA GLY A 348 -29.61 -21.03 -10.95
C GLY A 348 -29.12 -21.52 -12.31
N ASN A 349 -27.91 -22.03 -12.37
CA ASN A 349 -27.32 -22.59 -13.59
C ASN A 349 -28.01 -23.89 -14.02
N LEU A 350 -28.17 -24.08 -15.33
CA LEU A 350 -28.91 -25.23 -15.91
C LEU A 350 -28.27 -26.61 -15.65
N ASP A 351 -26.95 -26.61 -15.46
CA ASP A 351 -26.18 -27.82 -15.12
C ASP A 351 -26.16 -28.12 -13.62
N LEU A 352 -26.88 -27.30 -12.82
CA LEU A 352 -26.99 -27.39 -11.37
C LEU A 352 -25.67 -27.14 -10.62
N ILE A 353 -24.59 -26.73 -11.31
CA ILE A 353 -23.34 -26.33 -10.70
C ILE A 353 -23.41 -24.87 -10.34
N ASN A 354 -23.55 -24.59 -9.06
CA ASN A 354 -23.76 -23.23 -8.55
C ASN A 354 -22.66 -22.85 -7.55
N PRO A 355 -22.27 -21.56 -7.47
CA PRO A 355 -21.55 -21.06 -6.31
C PRO A 355 -22.50 -21.08 -5.07
N ALA A 356 -21.97 -21.01 -3.84
CA ALA A 356 -20.56 -20.89 -3.53
C ALA A 356 -19.79 -22.19 -3.81
N PHE A 357 -18.47 -22.06 -3.96
CA PHE A 357 -17.61 -23.22 -4.13
C PHE A 357 -16.71 -23.42 -2.89
N THR A 358 -16.53 -24.67 -2.45
CA THR A 358 -15.41 -25.05 -1.60
C THR A 358 -14.44 -25.83 -2.44
N VAL A 359 -13.24 -25.31 -2.63
CA VAL A 359 -12.20 -25.91 -3.48
C VAL A 359 -11.07 -26.43 -2.60
N PHE A 360 -10.78 -27.71 -2.69
CA PHE A 360 -9.57 -28.30 -2.14
C PHE A 360 -8.49 -28.30 -3.21
N ALA A 361 -7.60 -27.29 -3.16
CA ALA A 361 -6.62 -27.03 -4.21
C ALA A 361 -5.31 -27.76 -3.95
N PRO A 362 -4.96 -28.79 -4.76
CA PRO A 362 -3.68 -29.46 -4.66
C PRO A 362 -2.55 -28.58 -5.20
N THR A 363 -1.45 -28.53 -4.47
CA THR A 363 -0.23 -27.81 -4.88
C THR A 363 0.48 -28.50 -6.04
N ASN A 364 1.43 -27.82 -6.70
CA ASN A 364 2.31 -28.43 -7.69
C ASN A 364 2.99 -29.70 -7.14
N ALA A 365 3.47 -29.68 -5.89
CA ALA A 365 4.08 -30.81 -5.24
C ALA A 365 3.11 -32.02 -5.08
N ALA A 366 1.81 -31.74 -4.88
CA ALA A 366 0.79 -32.79 -4.84
C ALA A 366 0.63 -33.50 -6.19
N PHE A 367 0.71 -32.76 -7.28
CA PHE A 367 0.72 -33.34 -8.64
C PHE A 367 2.00 -34.09 -8.97
N ASP A 368 3.16 -33.57 -8.52
CA ASP A 368 4.48 -34.22 -8.72
C ASP A 368 4.57 -35.55 -8.01
N ALA A 369 3.77 -35.79 -6.97
CA ALA A 369 3.68 -37.07 -6.27
C ALA A 369 2.89 -38.14 -7.03
N LEU A 370 2.14 -37.76 -8.07
CA LEU A 370 1.44 -38.72 -8.94
C LEU A 370 2.43 -39.47 -9.84
N THR A 371 2.20 -40.75 -10.06
CA THR A 371 3.02 -41.53 -11.02
C THR A 371 2.84 -41.05 -12.46
N SER A 372 1.66 -40.56 -12.79
CA SER A 372 1.30 -39.94 -14.05
C SER A 372 -0.01 -39.18 -13.89
N ILE A 373 -0.17 -38.05 -14.59
CA ILE A 373 -1.46 -37.37 -14.72
C ILE A 373 -2.28 -38.18 -15.75
N PRO A 374 -3.54 -38.57 -15.42
CA PRO A 374 -4.42 -39.27 -16.36
C PRO A 374 -4.74 -38.43 -17.60
N ASP A 375 -5.28 -39.09 -18.63
CA ASP A 375 -5.90 -38.37 -19.76
C ASP A 375 -7.18 -37.61 -19.30
N GLU A 376 -7.76 -36.79 -20.18
CA GLU A 376 -8.94 -35.97 -19.84
C GLU A 376 -10.09 -36.77 -19.26
N SER A 377 -10.35 -37.98 -19.79
CA SER A 377 -11.46 -38.80 -19.32
C SER A 377 -11.30 -39.31 -17.89
N GLY A 378 -10.07 -39.53 -17.45
CA GLY A 378 -9.74 -39.88 -16.07
C GLY A 378 -9.49 -38.67 -15.17
N LEU A 379 -9.00 -37.57 -15.74
CA LEU A 379 -8.66 -36.37 -14.99
C LEU A 379 -9.90 -35.54 -14.62
N THR A 380 -10.89 -35.42 -15.50
CA THR A 380 -12.10 -34.64 -15.25
C THR A 380 -12.84 -35.04 -13.97
N PRO A 381 -13.17 -36.33 -13.69
CA PRO A 381 -13.78 -36.70 -12.43
C PRO A 381 -12.88 -36.45 -11.22
N ILE A 382 -11.56 -36.62 -11.35
CA ILE A 382 -10.61 -36.25 -10.30
C ILE A 382 -10.73 -34.76 -9.96
N LEU A 383 -10.71 -33.87 -10.95
CA LEU A 383 -10.81 -32.42 -10.71
C LEU A 383 -12.18 -32.03 -10.12
N LEU A 384 -13.27 -32.64 -10.58
CA LEU A 384 -14.61 -32.41 -10.00
C LEU A 384 -14.71 -32.91 -8.55
N HIS A 385 -13.95 -33.94 -8.16
CA HIS A 385 -13.87 -34.44 -6.80
C HIS A 385 -13.18 -33.48 -5.82
N HIS A 386 -12.47 -32.47 -6.32
CA HIS A 386 -11.85 -31.42 -5.52
C HIS A 386 -12.78 -30.23 -5.23
N VAL A 387 -14.00 -30.23 -5.72
CA VAL A 387 -14.93 -29.11 -5.62
C VAL A 387 -16.26 -29.49 -5.03
N ILE A 388 -16.68 -28.84 -3.96
CA ILE A 388 -18.05 -28.90 -3.45
C ILE A 388 -18.78 -27.66 -3.98
N GLY A 389 -19.91 -27.86 -4.64
CA GLY A 389 -20.77 -26.79 -5.13
C GLY A 389 -21.84 -26.38 -4.11
N ALA A 390 -22.39 -25.18 -4.28
CA ALA A 390 -23.45 -24.60 -3.47
C ALA A 390 -23.15 -24.56 -1.95
N ALA A 391 -21.86 -24.55 -1.57
CA ALA A 391 -21.40 -24.50 -0.18
C ALA A 391 -20.08 -23.72 -0.05
N ASN A 392 -19.99 -22.86 0.97
CA ASN A 392 -18.76 -22.16 1.39
C ASN A 392 -18.36 -22.72 2.75
N VAL A 393 -17.71 -23.90 2.77
CA VAL A 393 -17.34 -24.61 4.00
C VAL A 393 -15.98 -24.09 4.46
N ARG A 394 -15.95 -23.32 5.53
CA ARG A 394 -14.72 -22.78 6.11
C ARG A 394 -14.12 -23.72 7.16
N SER A 395 -12.87 -23.44 7.55
CA SER A 395 -12.19 -24.24 8.57
C SER A 395 -12.96 -24.29 9.90
N GLY A 396 -13.66 -23.21 10.27
CA GLY A 396 -14.51 -23.16 11.46
C GLY A 396 -15.77 -24.04 11.39
N ASP A 397 -16.17 -24.48 10.21
CA ASP A 397 -17.31 -25.37 9.99
C ASP A 397 -16.88 -26.85 10.02
N LEU A 398 -15.57 -27.12 9.97
CA LEU A 398 -15.03 -28.48 10.01
C LEU A 398 -15.06 -29.05 11.43
N SER A 399 -15.41 -30.32 11.55
CA SER A 399 -15.37 -31.08 12.81
C SER A 399 -14.90 -32.49 12.55
N ASP A 400 -14.35 -33.14 13.58
CA ASP A 400 -13.89 -34.52 13.48
C ASP A 400 -15.06 -35.46 13.16
N GLY A 401 -14.86 -36.28 12.13
CA GLY A 401 -15.88 -37.20 11.62
C GLY A 401 -16.95 -36.53 10.73
N LEU A 402 -16.81 -35.21 10.42
CA LEU A 402 -17.72 -34.55 9.48
C LEU A 402 -17.64 -35.19 8.10
N VAL A 403 -18.83 -35.56 7.57
CA VAL A 403 -18.99 -35.96 6.15
C VAL A 403 -19.48 -34.69 5.41
N THR A 404 -18.73 -34.26 4.41
CA THR A 404 -19.08 -33.06 3.62
C THR A 404 -20.32 -33.31 2.74
N PRO A 405 -20.94 -32.27 2.18
CA PRO A 405 -21.78 -32.42 1.01
C PRO A 405 -21.01 -33.12 -0.10
N GLY A 406 -21.71 -33.76 -1.02
CA GLY A 406 -21.09 -34.38 -2.19
C GLY A 406 -20.29 -33.40 -3.00
N THR A 407 -19.15 -33.80 -3.51
CA THR A 407 -18.35 -33.05 -4.48
C THR A 407 -19.11 -32.92 -5.82
N LEU A 408 -18.61 -32.15 -6.76
CA LEU A 408 -19.22 -32.06 -8.10
C LEU A 408 -19.15 -33.36 -8.88
N GLU A 409 -18.28 -34.26 -8.50
CA GLU A 409 -18.19 -35.61 -9.04
C GLU A 409 -19.27 -36.50 -8.42
N GLY A 410 -19.60 -36.36 -7.14
CA GLY A 410 -20.69 -37.07 -6.44
C GLY A 410 -20.32 -37.56 -5.04
N ASP A 411 -19.09 -38.00 -4.85
CA ASP A 411 -18.61 -38.55 -3.57
C ASP A 411 -18.49 -37.47 -2.50
N ALA A 412 -18.72 -37.84 -1.25
CA ALA A 412 -18.48 -36.99 -0.10
C ALA A 412 -17.08 -37.26 0.49
N LEU A 413 -16.52 -36.26 1.13
CA LEU A 413 -15.25 -36.36 1.85
C LEU A 413 -15.51 -36.51 3.35
N THR A 414 -14.63 -37.22 4.06
CA THR A 414 -14.68 -37.31 5.53
C THR A 414 -13.52 -36.54 6.12
N VAL A 415 -13.81 -35.69 7.13
CA VAL A 415 -12.85 -34.86 7.81
C VAL A 415 -12.35 -35.51 9.10
N SER A 416 -11.06 -35.51 9.34
CA SER A 416 -10.44 -35.95 10.60
C SER A 416 -9.66 -34.79 11.25
N ILE A 417 -9.96 -34.45 12.51
CA ILE A 417 -9.32 -33.40 13.28
C ILE A 417 -8.83 -33.96 14.63
N PRO A 418 -7.58 -33.65 15.03
CA PRO A 418 -6.57 -32.87 14.32
C PRO A 418 -5.97 -33.62 13.13
N GLY A 419 -5.47 -32.89 12.16
CA GLY A 419 -4.71 -33.46 11.06
C GLY A 419 -3.35 -34.00 11.51
N THR A 420 -2.70 -34.78 10.64
CA THR A 420 -1.35 -35.31 10.85
C THR A 420 -0.29 -34.27 10.51
N ASN A 421 0.94 -34.48 10.97
CA ASN A 421 2.12 -33.65 10.66
C ASN A 421 1.96 -32.14 10.90
N GLY A 422 1.02 -31.77 11.79
CA GLY A 422 0.72 -30.37 12.08
C GLY A 422 -0.29 -29.71 11.13
N ALA A 423 -0.90 -30.50 10.23
CA ALA A 423 -2.02 -30.07 9.40
C ALA A 423 -3.25 -29.71 10.25
N ILE A 424 -4.10 -28.85 9.74
CA ILE A 424 -5.32 -28.42 10.43
C ILE A 424 -6.31 -29.59 10.50
N ALA A 425 -6.49 -30.28 9.38
CA ALA A 425 -7.32 -31.49 9.25
C ALA A 425 -6.73 -32.42 8.19
N ASN A 426 -7.13 -33.68 8.24
CA ASN A 426 -7.00 -34.63 7.12
C ASN A 426 -8.35 -34.85 6.45
N LEU A 427 -8.31 -35.13 5.17
CA LEU A 427 -9.47 -35.59 4.40
C LEU A 427 -9.30 -37.07 4.04
N THR A 428 -10.42 -37.78 4.08
CA THR A 428 -10.54 -39.10 3.42
C THR A 428 -11.33 -38.90 2.15
N ASP A 429 -10.75 -39.28 1.00
CA ASP A 429 -11.37 -39.16 -0.32
C ASP A 429 -12.28 -40.34 -0.68
N GLY A 430 -12.87 -40.31 -1.88
CA GLY A 430 -13.75 -41.35 -2.38
C GLY A 430 -13.06 -42.72 -2.53
N ALA A 431 -11.77 -42.76 -2.82
CA ALA A 431 -10.98 -43.98 -2.91
C ALA A 431 -10.55 -44.51 -1.52
N GLY A 432 -10.82 -43.79 -0.43
CA GLY A 432 -10.49 -44.17 0.93
C GLY A 432 -9.07 -43.79 1.36
N ASN A 433 -8.39 -42.88 0.64
CA ASN A 433 -7.13 -42.32 1.09
C ASN A 433 -7.40 -41.31 2.22
N ASP A 434 -6.77 -41.50 3.39
CA ASP A 434 -7.02 -40.73 4.63
C ASP A 434 -5.85 -39.86 5.05
N ASP A 435 -4.82 -39.76 4.21
CA ASP A 435 -3.58 -39.02 4.46
C ASP A 435 -3.48 -37.72 3.62
N ILE A 436 -4.61 -37.13 3.24
CA ILE A 436 -4.71 -35.89 2.50
C ILE A 436 -4.78 -34.74 3.52
N GLU A 437 -3.71 -34.00 3.65
CA GLU A 437 -3.57 -32.94 4.65
C GLU A 437 -4.03 -31.60 4.11
N ILE A 438 -4.87 -30.88 4.88
CA ILE A 438 -5.17 -29.47 4.64
C ILE A 438 -4.04 -28.63 5.25
N VAL A 439 -3.20 -28.04 4.42
CA VAL A 439 -1.99 -27.32 4.82
C VAL A 439 -2.20 -25.81 4.94
N ALA A 440 -3.21 -25.26 4.26
CA ALA A 440 -3.68 -23.89 4.43
C ALA A 440 -5.20 -23.84 4.23
N VAL A 441 -5.85 -22.92 4.95
CA VAL A 441 -7.31 -22.82 4.98
C VAL A 441 -7.78 -21.41 4.70
N ASP A 442 -9.06 -21.29 4.34
CA ASP A 442 -9.82 -20.05 4.35
C ASP A 442 -9.29 -18.96 3.42
N VAL A 443 -8.72 -19.31 2.26
CA VAL A 443 -8.51 -18.36 1.19
C VAL A 443 -9.88 -18.01 0.61
N GLN A 444 -10.47 -16.92 1.12
CA GLN A 444 -11.85 -16.54 0.83
C GLN A 444 -11.94 -15.72 -0.46
N ALA A 445 -12.61 -16.26 -1.45
CA ALA A 445 -13.01 -15.58 -2.67
C ALA A 445 -14.46 -15.05 -2.56
N SER A 446 -14.88 -14.20 -3.50
CA SER A 446 -16.24 -13.67 -3.57
C SER A 446 -17.28 -14.75 -3.93
N ASN A 447 -16.84 -15.84 -4.54
CA ASN A 447 -17.70 -16.95 -4.98
C ASN A 447 -17.40 -18.28 -4.30
N GLY A 448 -16.58 -18.31 -3.24
CA GLY A 448 -16.24 -19.53 -2.54
C GLY A 448 -14.99 -19.43 -1.67
N VAL A 449 -14.53 -20.56 -1.17
CA VAL A 449 -13.34 -20.68 -0.32
C VAL A 449 -12.40 -21.75 -0.85
N ILE A 450 -11.10 -21.52 -0.72
CA ILE A 450 -10.05 -22.49 -1.08
C ILE A 450 -9.37 -22.99 0.19
N HIS A 451 -9.18 -24.31 0.26
CA HIS A 451 -8.29 -25.00 1.18
C HIS A 451 -7.18 -25.66 0.40
N VAL A 452 -5.94 -25.39 0.77
CA VAL A 452 -4.76 -25.96 0.09
C VAL A 452 -4.47 -27.34 0.64
N ILE A 453 -4.28 -28.32 -0.24
CA ILE A 453 -4.01 -29.71 0.13
C ILE A 453 -2.68 -30.20 -0.45
N ASN A 454 -2.06 -31.16 0.26
CA ASN A 454 -0.75 -31.72 -0.08
C ASN A 454 -0.80 -32.91 -1.02
N LYS A 455 -2.00 -33.41 -1.38
CA LYS A 455 -2.22 -34.55 -2.29
C LYS A 455 -3.41 -34.30 -3.21
N VAL A 456 -3.36 -34.91 -4.39
CA VAL A 456 -4.52 -34.99 -5.30
C VAL A 456 -5.49 -36.02 -4.77
N MET A 457 -6.77 -35.64 -4.58
CA MET A 457 -7.85 -36.52 -4.18
C MET A 457 -8.32 -37.38 -5.35
N VAL A 458 -8.76 -38.63 -5.07
CA VAL A 458 -9.23 -39.59 -6.06
C VAL A 458 -10.66 -39.99 -5.71
N PRO A 459 -11.61 -39.94 -6.67
CA PRO A 459 -12.96 -40.43 -6.45
C PRO A 459 -12.99 -41.96 -6.29
N ASN A 460 -14.14 -42.49 -5.88
CA ASN A 460 -14.36 -43.91 -5.77
C ASN A 460 -14.21 -44.57 -7.14
N PRO A 461 -13.33 -45.57 -7.33
CA PRO A 461 -13.10 -46.21 -8.63
C PRO A 461 -14.27 -47.10 -9.08
N LEU A 462 -15.32 -47.20 -8.27
CA LEU A 462 -16.50 -48.06 -8.56
C LEU A 462 -17.71 -47.28 -9.11
N ASP A 463 -17.60 -45.91 -9.14
CA ASP A 463 -18.59 -44.99 -9.68
C ASP A 463 -18.14 -44.49 -11.05
#